data_4cd2f9884d7d17d30dbe33a8f8fb8710
#
_entry.id   4cd2f9884d7d17d30dbe33a8f8fb8710
#
_cell.length_a   1.000
_cell.length_b   1.000
_cell.length_c   1.000
_cell.angle_alpha   90.00
_cell.angle_beta   90.00
_cell.angle_gamma   90.00
#
_symmetry.space_group_name_H-M   'P 1'
#
loop_
_entity.id
_entity.type
_entity.pdbx_description
1 polymer ?
#
loop_
_entity_poly.entity_id
_entity_poly.type
_entity_poly.pdbx_seq_one_letter_code
_entity_poly.pdbx_strand_id
1 'polypeptide(L)'
;MNIPVEPCLMEAQPPGATEIAPDVNFAYLDERTKRMIRRAILKAVAIPGYQVPFGSREMPLPYGWGTGGIQVTAAVIGEEDRLKVIDQGSDDTVNAVNIRRFFQRTTGVPVTTRTREATIIQTRHRIPETPLSEGQVIVFQVPQPEPMQRLEPRQSETRTLHALAEYGLMHVKLYEDIARYGHIATTYDYPVMVNDRYLMSPSPNPKFDNPKMHMNPALQLFGAGREKRIYAVPPYTKVESLGFEDHPFEVQKWSAACALCGSTESFLDEIITDDQGTRMHVCSDSDYCQERQAEGASGQENTGSQS
;
A
#
# COMPACT_ATOMS: atom_id res chain seq x y z
N MET A 1 40.08 2.01 -25.64
CA MET A 1 39.27 0.77 -25.62
C MET A 1 37.83 1.19 -25.39
N ASN A 2 37.02 1.18 -26.46
CA ASN A 2 35.59 1.42 -26.32
C ASN A 2 34.93 0.12 -25.86
N ILE A 3 34.40 0.12 -24.65
CA ILE A 3 33.52 -0.93 -24.17
C ILE A 3 32.16 -0.64 -24.80
N PRO A 4 31.59 -1.55 -25.59
CA PRO A 4 30.24 -1.38 -26.09
C PRO A 4 29.27 -1.38 -24.92
N VAL A 5 28.51 -0.32 -24.73
CA VAL A 5 27.37 -0.28 -23.83
C VAL A 5 26.29 -1.13 -24.48
N GLU A 6 26.07 -2.33 -23.97
CA GLU A 6 24.94 -3.15 -24.41
C GLU A 6 23.62 -2.40 -24.18
N PRO A 7 22.66 -2.52 -25.11
CA PRO A 7 21.38 -1.83 -24.99
C PRO A 7 20.64 -2.29 -23.74
N CYS A 8 20.10 -1.32 -23.06
CA CYS A 8 19.29 -1.50 -21.85
C CYS A 8 18.22 -2.57 -22.07
N LEU A 9 18.20 -3.59 -21.23
CA LEU A 9 17.26 -4.73 -21.23
C LEU A 9 15.77 -4.36 -21.19
N MET A 10 15.44 -3.07 -21.33
CA MET A 10 14.06 -2.58 -21.41
C MET A 10 13.41 -2.69 -22.79
N GLU A 11 14.14 -3.08 -23.83
CA GLU A 11 13.58 -3.42 -25.14
C GLU A 11 13.10 -4.88 -25.23
N ALA A 12 12.88 -5.52 -24.08
CA ALA A 12 12.39 -6.86 -24.03
C ALA A 12 10.97 -6.97 -24.60
N GLN A 13 10.88 -7.78 -25.55
CA GLN A 13 9.86 -8.45 -26.32
C GLN A 13 8.37 -8.21 -26.01
N PRO A 14 7.53 -8.22 -27.06
CA PRO A 14 6.09 -8.01 -26.94
C PRO A 14 5.39 -9.09 -26.13
N PRO A 15 4.17 -8.79 -25.60
CA PRO A 15 3.37 -9.75 -24.83
C PRO A 15 3.11 -11.02 -25.65
N GLY A 16 3.50 -12.17 -25.12
CA GLY A 16 3.39 -13.47 -25.79
C GLY A 16 4.70 -14.21 -25.95
N ALA A 17 5.85 -13.57 -25.71
CA ALA A 17 7.13 -14.25 -25.68
C ALA A 17 7.30 -15.00 -24.35
N THR A 18 7.25 -16.30 -24.41
CA THR A 18 7.48 -17.22 -23.28
C THR A 18 8.94 -17.33 -22.87
N GLU A 19 9.87 -16.74 -23.61
CA GLU A 19 11.28 -16.77 -23.30
C GLU A 19 11.71 -15.51 -22.55
N ILE A 20 12.00 -15.69 -21.28
CA ILE A 20 12.65 -14.70 -20.43
C ILE A 20 14.12 -14.66 -20.86
N ALA A 21 14.68 -13.50 -21.12
CA ALA A 21 16.08 -13.34 -21.44
C ALA A 21 16.96 -14.03 -20.38
N PRO A 22 17.90 -14.90 -20.77
CA PRO A 22 18.62 -15.79 -19.83
C PRO A 22 19.50 -15.06 -18.81
N ASP A 23 19.86 -13.84 -19.07
CA ASP A 23 20.72 -12.97 -18.26
C ASP A 23 19.98 -12.18 -17.19
N VAL A 24 18.65 -12.15 -17.21
CA VAL A 24 17.87 -11.48 -16.19
C VAL A 24 17.63 -12.42 -15.02
N ASN A 25 18.21 -12.09 -13.87
CA ASN A 25 18.04 -12.88 -12.67
C ASN A 25 16.68 -12.60 -11.99
N PHE A 26 15.66 -13.35 -12.36
CA PHE A 26 14.34 -13.34 -11.73
C PHE A 26 14.22 -14.30 -10.53
N ALA A 27 15.29 -14.48 -9.76
CA ALA A 27 15.29 -15.40 -8.62
C ALA A 27 14.16 -15.19 -7.62
N TYR A 28 13.60 -13.99 -7.55
CA TYR A 28 12.43 -13.65 -6.75
C TYR A 28 11.12 -14.23 -7.29
N LEU A 29 11.08 -14.62 -8.56
CA LEU A 29 9.94 -15.26 -9.22
C LEU A 29 10.08 -16.79 -9.28
N ASP A 30 11.22 -17.35 -8.88
CA ASP A 30 11.38 -18.80 -8.84
C ASP A 30 10.43 -19.43 -7.81
N GLU A 31 9.99 -20.65 -8.09
CA GLU A 31 8.98 -21.32 -7.26
C GLU A 31 9.46 -21.60 -5.83
N ARG A 32 10.76 -21.72 -5.61
CA ARG A 32 11.31 -21.89 -4.27
C ARG A 32 11.15 -20.61 -3.45
N THR A 33 11.50 -19.46 -4.01
CA THR A 33 11.33 -18.15 -3.38
C THR A 33 9.85 -17.85 -3.13
N LYS A 34 8.98 -18.03 -4.12
CA LYS A 34 7.53 -17.86 -3.96
C LYS A 34 6.97 -18.74 -2.83
N ARG A 35 7.41 -20.01 -2.76
CA ARG A 35 6.99 -20.94 -1.69
C ARG A 35 7.45 -20.49 -0.31
N MET A 36 8.65 -19.94 -0.19
CA MET A 36 9.15 -19.38 1.07
C MET A 36 8.32 -18.18 1.51
N ILE A 37 7.99 -17.28 0.59
CA ILE A 37 7.15 -16.12 0.85
C ILE A 37 5.75 -16.56 1.26
N ARG A 38 5.12 -17.48 0.54
CA ARG A 38 3.79 -18.02 0.89
C ARG A 38 3.78 -18.65 2.30
N ARG A 39 4.84 -19.37 2.70
CA ARG A 39 4.97 -19.89 4.07
C ARG A 39 5.08 -18.78 5.11
N ALA A 40 5.80 -17.70 4.79
CA ALA A 40 5.89 -16.55 5.68
C ALA A 40 4.54 -15.84 5.82
N ILE A 41 3.79 -15.71 4.73
CA ILE A 41 2.42 -15.18 4.74
C ILE A 41 1.50 -16.01 5.65
N LEU A 42 1.50 -17.34 5.51
CA LEU A 42 0.70 -18.21 6.37
C LEU A 42 1.00 -18.03 7.86
N LYS A 43 2.28 -17.85 8.22
CA LYS A 43 2.67 -17.54 9.61
C LYS A 43 2.20 -16.15 10.04
N ALA A 44 2.29 -15.16 9.16
CA ALA A 44 1.84 -13.80 9.44
C ALA A 44 0.32 -13.73 9.63
N VAL A 45 -0.44 -14.49 8.83
CA VAL A 45 -1.90 -14.61 8.96
C VAL A 45 -2.30 -15.30 10.28
N ALA A 46 -1.54 -16.31 10.70
CA ALA A 46 -1.81 -17.02 11.96
C ALA A 46 -1.62 -16.15 13.19
N ILE A 47 -0.78 -15.11 13.11
CA ILE A 47 -0.51 -14.17 14.21
C ILE A 47 -0.60 -12.75 13.63
N PRO A 48 -1.80 -12.15 13.58
CA PRO A 48 -2.03 -10.85 12.96
C PRO A 48 -1.10 -9.77 13.50
N GLY A 49 -0.48 -9.00 12.60
CA GLY A 49 0.45 -7.94 12.94
C GLY A 49 1.87 -8.40 13.32
N TYR A 50 2.09 -9.70 13.55
CA TYR A 50 3.43 -10.22 13.85
C TYR A 50 4.33 -10.22 12.61
N GLN A 51 5.53 -9.67 12.77
CA GLN A 51 6.48 -9.52 11.67
C GLN A 51 7.29 -10.79 11.46
N VAL A 52 7.00 -11.51 10.39
CA VAL A 52 7.66 -12.76 10.03
C VAL A 52 8.84 -12.49 9.11
N PRO A 53 10.07 -12.92 9.46
CA PRO A 53 11.19 -12.81 8.54
C PRO A 53 11.04 -13.76 7.35
N PHE A 54 11.46 -13.30 6.18
CA PHE A 54 11.53 -14.15 5.00
C PHE A 54 12.87 -13.99 4.27
N GLY A 55 13.32 -15.05 3.64
CA GLY A 55 14.49 -15.02 2.78
C GLY A 55 14.10 -14.68 1.36
N SER A 56 14.76 -13.68 0.78
CA SER A 56 14.65 -13.39 -0.65
C SER A 56 15.95 -12.80 -1.15
N ARG A 57 16.21 -12.95 -2.43
CA ARG A 57 17.26 -12.17 -3.10
C ARG A 57 16.72 -10.80 -3.43
N GLU A 58 17.58 -9.80 -3.42
CA GLU A 58 17.18 -8.48 -3.88
C GLU A 58 16.90 -8.54 -5.38
N MET A 59 15.82 -7.89 -5.77
CA MET A 59 15.48 -7.70 -7.15
C MET A 59 16.27 -6.53 -7.72
N PRO A 60 16.85 -6.64 -8.91
CA PRO A 60 17.30 -5.49 -9.66
C PRO A 60 16.07 -4.73 -10.17
N LEU A 61 15.45 -3.91 -9.33
CA LEU A 61 14.38 -3.03 -9.75
C LEU A 61 14.92 -1.65 -10.05
N PRO A 62 14.52 -1.05 -11.17
CA PRO A 62 14.83 0.33 -11.44
C PRO A 62 14.12 1.25 -10.42
N TYR A 63 14.81 2.31 -10.01
CA TYR A 63 14.22 3.47 -9.34
C TYR A 63 13.55 3.24 -7.97
N GLY A 64 14.07 2.33 -7.16
CA GLY A 64 13.68 2.28 -5.74
C GLY A 64 12.21 1.95 -5.48
N TRP A 65 11.57 1.17 -6.37
CA TRP A 65 10.17 0.74 -6.19
C TRP A 65 9.92 0.00 -4.88
N GLY A 66 10.98 -0.39 -4.18
CA GLY A 66 10.92 -1.31 -3.05
C GLY A 66 10.63 -2.73 -3.51
N THR A 67 11.25 -3.70 -2.85
CA THR A 67 11.17 -5.09 -3.31
C THR A 67 10.14 -5.92 -2.55
N GLY A 68 9.86 -5.57 -1.30
CA GLY A 68 9.04 -6.41 -0.41
C GLY A 68 7.62 -6.64 -0.88
N GLY A 69 6.85 -5.58 -1.09
CA GLY A 69 5.47 -5.69 -1.56
C GLY A 69 5.38 -6.33 -2.94
N ILE A 70 6.27 -5.98 -3.86
CA ILE A 70 6.31 -6.57 -5.21
C ILE A 70 6.61 -8.07 -5.14
N GLN A 71 7.53 -8.51 -4.28
CA GLN A 71 7.82 -9.93 -4.09
C GLN A 71 6.63 -10.68 -3.48
N VAL A 72 5.94 -10.06 -2.51
CA VAL A 72 4.72 -10.63 -1.94
C VAL A 72 3.65 -10.79 -3.01
N THR A 73 3.36 -9.75 -3.78
CA THR A 73 2.41 -9.80 -4.89
C THR A 73 2.79 -10.89 -5.90
N ALA A 74 4.05 -10.95 -6.34
CA ALA A 74 4.52 -11.98 -7.26
C ALA A 74 4.38 -13.41 -6.69
N ALA A 75 4.43 -13.58 -5.38
CA ALA A 75 4.29 -14.87 -4.73
C ALA A 75 2.83 -15.33 -4.58
N VAL A 76 1.86 -14.40 -4.52
CA VAL A 76 0.44 -14.71 -4.32
C VAL A 76 -0.37 -14.75 -5.61
N ILE A 77 0.07 -14.09 -6.67
CA ILE A 77 -0.62 -14.10 -7.98
C ILE A 77 -0.83 -15.54 -8.46
N GLY A 78 -2.07 -15.88 -8.77
CA GLY A 78 -2.51 -17.11 -9.41
C GLY A 78 -3.10 -16.86 -10.81
N GLU A 79 -3.54 -17.92 -11.47
CA GLU A 79 -4.06 -17.88 -12.85
C GLU A 79 -5.40 -17.14 -12.96
N GLU A 80 -6.24 -17.23 -11.91
CA GLU A 80 -7.57 -16.63 -11.86
C GLU A 80 -7.55 -15.16 -11.38
N ASP A 81 -6.37 -14.65 -11.00
CA ASP A 81 -6.26 -13.34 -10.40
C ASP A 81 -6.32 -12.21 -11.43
N ARG A 82 -6.81 -11.06 -10.96
CA ARG A 82 -6.81 -9.78 -11.66
C ARG A 82 -6.14 -8.72 -10.79
N LEU A 83 -5.09 -8.10 -11.32
CA LEU A 83 -4.24 -7.19 -10.59
C LEU A 83 -4.61 -5.72 -10.84
N LYS A 84 -4.84 -4.97 -9.76
CA LYS A 84 -4.79 -3.51 -9.76
C LYS A 84 -3.48 -3.04 -9.11
N VAL A 85 -2.86 -2.01 -9.65
CA VAL A 85 -1.67 -1.37 -9.08
C VAL A 85 -1.95 0.10 -8.89
N ILE A 86 -1.78 0.58 -7.67
CA ILE A 86 -1.90 2.00 -7.33
C ILE A 86 -0.63 2.51 -6.63
N ASP A 87 -0.28 3.72 -6.91
CA ASP A 87 0.77 4.45 -6.21
C ASP A 87 0.25 5.85 -5.86
N GLN A 88 0.38 6.25 -4.60
CA GLN A 88 -0.15 7.51 -4.10
C GLN A 88 -1.67 7.71 -4.37
N GLY A 89 -2.41 6.60 -4.42
CA GLY A 89 -3.87 6.59 -4.62
C GLY A 89 -4.30 6.40 -6.07
N SER A 90 -3.44 6.69 -7.04
CA SER A 90 -3.76 6.63 -8.47
C SER A 90 -3.11 5.44 -9.18
N ASP A 91 -3.76 4.95 -10.23
CA ASP A 91 -3.26 3.87 -11.09
C ASP A 91 -2.62 4.38 -12.38
N ASP A 92 -2.64 5.67 -12.64
CA ASP A 92 -2.05 6.33 -13.83
C ASP A 92 -0.70 7.02 -13.54
N THR A 93 -0.23 7.02 -12.29
CA THR A 93 1.11 7.49 -11.97
C THR A 93 2.18 6.68 -12.71
N VAL A 94 3.32 7.30 -12.98
CA VAL A 94 4.45 6.63 -13.67
C VAL A 94 4.85 5.33 -12.97
N ASN A 95 4.90 5.34 -11.63
CA ASN A 95 5.24 4.15 -10.86
C ASN A 95 4.16 3.05 -10.98
N ALA A 96 2.89 3.40 -10.81
CA ALA A 96 1.80 2.45 -10.93
C ALA A 96 1.76 1.79 -12.31
N VAL A 97 1.90 2.58 -13.37
CA VAL A 97 1.94 2.10 -14.76
C VAL A 97 3.13 1.15 -14.98
N ASN A 98 4.32 1.52 -14.49
CA ASN A 98 5.52 0.71 -14.68
C ASN A 98 5.47 -0.60 -13.88
N ILE A 99 5.00 -0.58 -12.64
CA ILE A 99 4.82 -1.79 -11.82
C ILE A 99 3.76 -2.70 -12.45
N ARG A 100 2.65 -2.14 -12.92
CA ARG A 100 1.60 -2.90 -13.62
C ARG A 100 2.13 -3.59 -14.87
N ARG A 101 2.87 -2.87 -15.72
CA ARG A 101 3.53 -3.45 -16.91
C ARG A 101 4.54 -4.54 -16.55
N PHE A 102 5.29 -4.34 -15.47
CA PHE A 102 6.21 -5.35 -14.97
C PHE A 102 5.47 -6.66 -14.65
N PHE A 103 4.39 -6.62 -13.88
CA PHE A 103 3.61 -7.82 -13.56
C PHE A 103 2.99 -8.47 -14.79
N GLN A 104 2.42 -7.68 -15.71
CA GLN A 104 1.87 -8.21 -16.96
C GLN A 104 2.92 -8.99 -17.76
N ARG A 105 4.14 -8.47 -17.87
CA ARG A 105 5.22 -9.11 -18.63
C ARG A 105 5.77 -10.35 -17.93
N THR A 106 5.89 -10.33 -16.61
CA THR A 106 6.60 -11.38 -15.86
C THR A 106 5.69 -12.49 -15.39
N THR A 107 4.39 -12.24 -15.22
CA THR A 107 3.44 -13.24 -14.71
C THR A 107 2.29 -13.53 -15.65
N GLY A 108 2.06 -12.68 -16.66
CA GLY A 108 0.89 -12.79 -17.55
C GLY A 108 -0.44 -12.40 -16.90
N VAL A 109 -0.44 -11.90 -15.64
CA VAL A 109 -1.66 -11.59 -14.91
C VAL A 109 -2.51 -10.55 -15.63
N PRO A 110 -3.82 -10.77 -15.82
CA PRO A 110 -4.74 -9.73 -16.27
C PRO A 110 -4.75 -8.54 -15.30
N VAL A 111 -4.85 -7.35 -15.85
CA VAL A 111 -4.86 -6.11 -15.05
C VAL A 111 -6.18 -5.37 -15.20
N THR A 112 -6.51 -4.57 -14.19
CA THR A 112 -7.66 -3.68 -14.18
C THR A 112 -7.31 -2.36 -13.47
N THR A 113 -8.03 -1.30 -13.82
CA THR A 113 -8.03 -0.04 -13.06
C THR A 113 -9.17 0.02 -12.04
N ARG A 114 -10.13 -0.90 -12.14
CA ARG A 114 -11.33 -0.96 -11.29
C ARG A 114 -11.06 -1.72 -10.00
N THR A 115 -11.24 -1.05 -8.84
CA THR A 115 -11.06 -1.65 -7.52
C THR A 115 -11.96 -2.86 -7.29
N ARG A 116 -13.22 -2.77 -7.73
CA ARG A 116 -14.22 -3.85 -7.57
C ARG A 116 -13.92 -5.11 -8.38
N GLU A 117 -13.16 -4.99 -9.45
CA GLU A 117 -12.79 -6.10 -10.33
C GLU A 117 -11.49 -6.80 -9.93
N ALA A 118 -10.68 -6.13 -9.12
CA ALA A 118 -9.38 -6.65 -8.71
C ALA A 118 -9.54 -7.74 -7.65
N THR A 119 -8.80 -8.85 -7.80
CA THR A 119 -8.62 -9.84 -6.74
C THR A 119 -7.40 -9.51 -5.89
N ILE A 120 -6.37 -8.92 -6.53
CA ILE A 120 -5.15 -8.46 -5.85
C ILE A 120 -4.93 -6.97 -6.15
N ILE A 121 -4.68 -6.20 -5.11
CA ILE A 121 -4.36 -4.78 -5.19
C ILE A 121 -2.96 -4.56 -4.64
N GLN A 122 -2.02 -4.21 -5.51
CA GLN A 122 -0.68 -3.78 -5.11
C GLN A 122 -0.72 -2.28 -4.85
N THR A 123 -0.35 -1.86 -3.64
CA THR A 123 -0.40 -0.45 -3.26
C THR A 123 0.91 0.06 -2.67
N ARG A 124 1.12 1.34 -2.86
CA ARG A 124 2.11 2.14 -2.14
C ARG A 124 1.45 3.44 -1.70
N HIS A 125 1.50 3.74 -0.41
CA HIS A 125 1.00 4.93 0.27
C HIS A 125 -0.52 5.01 0.51
N ARG A 126 -1.38 4.32 -0.23
CA ARG A 126 -2.83 4.53 -0.13
C ARG A 126 -3.64 3.23 -0.11
N ILE A 127 -4.80 3.31 0.51
CA ILE A 127 -5.87 2.31 0.40
C ILE A 127 -6.95 2.90 -0.52
N PRO A 128 -7.52 2.13 -1.46
CA PRO A 128 -8.61 2.63 -2.32
C PRO A 128 -9.74 3.28 -1.53
N GLU A 129 -10.37 4.29 -2.12
CA GLU A 129 -11.58 4.90 -1.56
C GLU A 129 -12.78 3.95 -1.67
N THR A 130 -12.89 3.23 -2.79
CA THR A 130 -13.88 2.16 -2.94
C THR A 130 -13.63 1.07 -1.89
N PRO A 131 -14.62 0.77 -1.03
CA PRO A 131 -14.46 -0.28 -0.03
C PRO A 131 -14.05 -1.62 -0.63
N LEU A 132 -13.11 -2.28 0.04
CA LEU A 132 -12.67 -3.61 -0.36
C LEU A 132 -13.70 -4.65 0.07
N SER A 133 -13.70 -5.81 -0.60
CA SER A 133 -14.63 -6.91 -0.37
C SER A 133 -13.91 -8.18 0.08
N GLU A 134 -14.69 -9.13 0.57
CA GLU A 134 -14.19 -10.48 0.87
C GLU A 134 -13.56 -11.13 -0.37
N GLY A 135 -12.50 -11.89 -0.13
CA GLY A 135 -11.75 -12.56 -1.18
C GLY A 135 -10.68 -11.68 -1.85
N GLN A 136 -10.72 -10.35 -1.68
CA GLN A 136 -9.65 -9.48 -2.17
C GLN A 136 -8.43 -9.53 -1.25
N VAL A 137 -7.27 -9.33 -1.87
CA VAL A 137 -5.98 -9.20 -1.18
C VAL A 137 -5.38 -7.85 -1.51
N ILE A 138 -5.07 -7.04 -0.50
CA ILE A 138 -4.31 -5.82 -0.69
C ILE A 138 -2.88 -6.02 -0.18
N VAL A 139 -1.89 -5.67 -0.99
CA VAL A 139 -0.47 -5.84 -0.70
C VAL A 139 0.20 -4.47 -0.62
N PHE A 140 0.70 -4.16 0.56
CA PHE A 140 1.38 -2.89 0.82
C PHE A 140 2.88 -3.01 0.65
N GLN A 141 3.46 -2.04 -0.02
CA GLN A 141 4.90 -1.82 -0.02
C GLN A 141 5.29 -1.04 1.23
N VAL A 142 6.04 -1.67 2.13
CA VAL A 142 6.43 -1.08 3.41
C VAL A 142 7.91 -0.71 3.41
N PRO A 143 8.26 0.55 3.59
CA PRO A 143 9.66 0.98 3.63
C PRO A 143 10.34 0.58 4.94
N GLN A 144 9.63 0.63 6.05
CA GLN A 144 10.13 0.33 7.39
C GLN A 144 9.00 -0.23 8.28
N PRO A 145 9.03 -1.53 8.61
CA PRO A 145 7.90 -2.18 9.26
C PRO A 145 7.83 -1.99 10.78
N GLU A 146 8.98 -1.69 11.41
CA GLU A 146 9.12 -1.72 12.86
C GLU A 146 9.29 -0.31 13.45
N PRO A 147 8.20 0.31 13.93
CA PRO A 147 8.25 1.67 14.47
C PRO A 147 9.01 1.75 15.80
N MET A 148 8.98 0.70 16.62
CA MET A 148 9.65 0.64 17.92
C MET A 148 11.17 0.65 17.80
N GLN A 149 11.71 0.09 16.73
CA GLN A 149 13.17 0.03 16.51
C GLN A 149 13.84 1.42 16.41
N ARG A 150 13.09 2.45 16.09
CA ARG A 150 13.59 3.84 16.12
C ARG A 150 13.88 4.32 17.53
N LEU A 151 13.17 3.81 18.52
CA LEU A 151 13.29 4.20 19.91
C LEU A 151 14.18 3.22 20.69
N GLU A 152 14.06 1.93 20.38
CA GLU A 152 14.86 0.86 20.95
C GLU A 152 15.55 0.07 19.82
N PRO A 153 16.80 0.43 19.46
CA PRO A 153 17.51 -0.22 18.34
C PRO A 153 17.86 -1.69 18.56
N ARG A 154 17.88 -2.14 19.82
CA ARG A 154 18.21 -3.53 20.16
C ARG A 154 17.04 -4.44 19.81
N GLN A 155 17.23 -5.28 18.80
CA GLN A 155 16.18 -6.16 18.27
C GLN A 155 15.66 -7.18 19.33
N SER A 156 16.50 -7.62 20.25
CA SER A 156 16.07 -8.49 21.36
C SER A 156 15.08 -7.79 22.28
N GLU A 157 15.36 -6.55 22.67
CA GLU A 157 14.49 -5.75 23.51
C GLU A 157 13.17 -5.41 22.82
N THR A 158 13.23 -5.00 21.56
CA THR A 158 12.01 -4.74 20.77
C THR A 158 11.11 -5.97 20.72
N ARG A 159 11.66 -7.17 20.55
CA ARG A 159 10.88 -8.42 20.59
C ARG A 159 10.25 -8.67 21.96
N THR A 160 10.99 -8.40 23.01
CA THR A 160 10.48 -8.54 24.39
C THR A 160 9.34 -7.57 24.66
N LEU A 161 9.50 -6.30 24.26
CA LEU A 161 8.45 -5.28 24.39
C LEU A 161 7.17 -5.68 23.63
N HIS A 162 7.30 -6.20 22.40
CA HIS A 162 6.15 -6.70 21.65
C HIS A 162 5.50 -7.93 22.31
N ALA A 163 6.29 -8.85 22.84
CA ALA A 163 5.76 -10.04 23.53
C ALA A 163 4.96 -9.69 24.79
N LEU A 164 5.37 -8.63 25.47
CA LEU A 164 4.72 -8.12 26.68
C LEU A 164 3.62 -7.08 26.38
N ALA A 165 3.47 -6.66 25.13
CA ALA A 165 2.63 -5.53 24.72
C ALA A 165 2.99 -4.20 25.44
N GLU A 166 4.28 -4.01 25.68
CA GLU A 166 4.82 -2.83 26.37
C GLU A 166 5.14 -1.73 25.35
N TYR A 167 4.21 -0.84 25.11
CA TYR A 167 4.33 0.25 24.13
C TYR A 167 4.58 1.62 24.76
N GLY A 168 4.95 1.67 26.05
CA GLY A 168 5.19 2.92 26.78
C GLY A 168 6.17 3.86 26.10
N LEU A 169 7.28 3.35 25.52
CA LEU A 169 8.24 4.17 24.77
C LEU A 169 7.62 4.85 23.55
N MET A 170 6.75 4.16 22.84
CA MET A 170 6.05 4.73 21.68
C MET A 170 5.05 5.80 22.14
N HIS A 171 4.30 5.55 23.20
CA HIS A 171 3.39 6.53 23.77
C HIS A 171 4.14 7.80 24.22
N VAL A 172 5.27 7.65 24.93
CA VAL A 172 6.12 8.78 25.31
C VAL A 172 6.56 9.58 24.10
N LYS A 173 7.00 8.92 23.02
CA LYS A 173 7.43 9.58 21.81
C LYS A 173 6.30 10.35 21.13
N LEU A 174 5.12 9.77 21.05
CA LEU A 174 3.96 10.44 20.48
C LEU A 174 3.54 11.66 21.35
N TYR A 175 3.62 11.52 22.68
CA TYR A 175 3.33 12.63 23.58
C TYR A 175 4.37 13.76 23.50
N GLU A 176 5.64 13.43 23.31
CA GLU A 176 6.68 14.44 23.01
C GLU A 176 6.37 15.22 21.72
N ASP A 177 5.84 14.55 20.69
CA ASP A 177 5.41 15.22 19.48
C ASP A 177 4.26 16.20 19.76
N ILE A 178 3.25 15.79 20.55
CA ILE A 178 2.14 16.65 20.96
C ILE A 178 2.65 17.85 21.76
N ALA A 179 3.53 17.62 22.74
CA ALA A 179 4.10 18.68 23.57
C ALA A 179 4.93 19.69 22.76
N ARG A 180 5.64 19.20 21.74
CA ARG A 180 6.53 20.02 20.91
C ARG A 180 5.82 20.75 19.77
N TYR A 181 4.83 20.09 19.15
CA TYR A 181 4.20 20.56 17.92
C TYR A 181 2.70 20.86 18.06
N GLY A 182 2.11 20.56 19.21
CA GLY A 182 0.66 20.67 19.43
C GLY A 182 -0.18 19.54 18.81
N HIS A 183 0.46 18.58 18.13
CA HIS A 183 -0.19 17.44 17.47
C HIS A 183 0.82 16.31 17.28
N ILE A 184 0.33 15.11 16.98
CA ILE A 184 1.19 14.00 16.61
C ILE A 184 1.80 14.29 15.22
N ALA A 185 3.10 14.57 15.19
CA ALA A 185 3.81 15.03 14.01
C ALA A 185 4.31 13.90 13.10
N THR A 186 4.24 12.66 13.55
CA THR A 186 4.71 11.48 12.79
C THR A 186 3.86 11.29 11.54
N THR A 187 4.43 11.53 10.38
CA THR A 187 3.69 11.49 9.11
C THR A 187 3.78 10.14 8.40
N TYR A 188 4.94 9.47 8.47
CA TYR A 188 5.22 8.27 7.68
C TYR A 188 4.87 6.97 8.41
N ASP A 189 5.09 6.94 9.69
CA ASP A 189 5.01 5.73 10.49
C ASP A 189 4.00 5.94 11.61
N TYR A 190 2.80 6.36 11.23
CA TYR A 190 1.74 6.48 12.23
C TYR A 190 1.42 5.07 12.73
N PRO A 191 1.90 4.71 13.93
CA PRO A 191 1.80 3.35 14.38
C PRO A 191 0.36 2.98 14.72
N VAL A 192 -0.01 1.74 14.43
CA VAL A 192 -1.29 1.16 14.76
C VAL A 192 -1.10 -0.12 15.56
N MET A 193 -2.06 -0.43 16.41
CA MET A 193 -2.14 -1.70 17.15
C MET A 193 -3.07 -2.67 16.42
N VAL A 194 -2.66 -3.93 16.38
CA VAL A 194 -3.43 -5.02 15.78
C VAL A 194 -3.84 -6.00 16.86
N ASN A 195 -5.15 -6.19 17.06
CA ASN A 195 -5.74 -7.00 18.14
C ASN A 195 -5.21 -6.64 19.54
N ASP A 196 -5.04 -5.36 19.81
CA ASP A 196 -4.51 -4.81 21.07
C ASP A 196 -3.12 -5.33 21.47
N ARG A 197 -2.42 -5.99 20.55
CA ARG A 197 -1.18 -6.71 20.87
C ARG A 197 0.04 -6.25 20.08
N TYR A 198 -0.10 -6.06 18.79
CA TYR A 198 1.03 -5.77 17.91
C TYR A 198 1.01 -4.34 17.43
N LEU A 199 2.13 -3.67 17.63
CA LEU A 199 2.41 -2.37 17.05
C LEU A 199 3.03 -2.60 15.66
N MET A 200 2.47 -1.96 14.65
CA MET A 200 3.02 -1.99 13.29
C MET A 200 3.05 -0.60 12.68
N SER A 201 3.94 -0.43 11.72
CA SER A 201 3.93 0.74 10.85
C SER A 201 3.19 0.37 9.57
N PRO A 202 1.97 0.89 9.36
CA PRO A 202 1.24 0.63 8.14
C PRO A 202 1.90 1.43 7.04
N SER A 203 2.83 0.94 6.28
CA SER A 203 3.44 1.64 5.12
C SER A 203 3.31 3.18 5.19
N PRO A 204 3.88 4.03 4.39
CA PRO A 204 3.68 5.48 4.46
C PRO A 204 2.23 5.91 4.11
N ASN A 205 1.24 5.21 4.67
CA ASN A 205 -0.17 5.56 4.53
C ASN A 205 -0.46 6.83 5.32
N PRO A 206 -1.24 7.77 4.77
CA PRO A 206 -1.67 8.93 5.52
C PRO A 206 -2.62 8.51 6.65
N LYS A 207 -2.73 9.34 7.68
CA LYS A 207 -3.68 9.15 8.79
C LYS A 207 -5.11 8.88 8.31
N PHE A 208 -5.47 9.46 7.18
CA PHE A 208 -6.76 9.26 6.53
C PHE A 208 -7.08 7.79 6.24
N ASP A 209 -6.08 6.99 5.87
CA ASP A 209 -6.29 5.58 5.48
C ASP A 209 -6.24 4.60 6.65
N ASN A 210 -5.67 4.98 7.79
CA ASN A 210 -5.55 4.08 8.93
C ASN A 210 -6.88 3.47 9.39
N PRO A 211 -8.00 4.23 9.49
CA PRO A 211 -9.30 3.66 9.83
C PRO A 211 -9.81 2.62 8.86
N LYS A 212 -9.40 2.70 7.57
CA LYS A 212 -9.80 1.74 6.54
C LYS A 212 -9.21 0.34 6.75
N MET A 213 -8.18 0.21 7.59
CA MET A 213 -7.60 -1.09 7.95
C MET A 213 -8.44 -1.85 8.99
N HIS A 214 -9.20 -1.13 9.83
CA HIS A 214 -9.99 -1.72 10.90
C HIS A 214 -11.17 -2.51 10.33
N MET A 215 -11.31 -3.77 10.77
CA MET A 215 -12.40 -4.66 10.36
C MET A 215 -12.57 -4.77 8.84
N ASN A 216 -11.50 -4.57 8.09
CA ASN A 216 -11.53 -4.66 6.63
C ASN A 216 -11.82 -6.10 6.19
N PRO A 217 -12.73 -6.34 5.24
CA PRO A 217 -13.05 -7.68 4.77
C PRO A 217 -11.95 -8.30 3.88
N ALA A 218 -11.04 -7.51 3.32
CA ALA A 218 -9.93 -8.00 2.52
C ALA A 218 -8.76 -8.47 3.39
N LEU A 219 -7.97 -9.41 2.89
CA LEU A 219 -6.69 -9.77 3.48
C LEU A 219 -5.67 -8.67 3.18
N GLN A 220 -5.08 -8.09 4.24
CA GLN A 220 -4.07 -7.06 4.12
C GLN A 220 -2.68 -7.66 4.38
N LEU A 221 -1.80 -7.60 3.38
CA LEU A 221 -0.43 -8.10 3.43
C LEU A 221 0.56 -6.94 3.36
N PHE A 222 1.56 -6.96 4.21
CA PHE A 222 2.58 -5.92 4.30
C PHE A 222 3.95 -6.53 4.03
N GLY A 223 4.62 -6.06 2.98
CA GLY A 223 5.92 -6.55 2.56
C GLY A 223 7.01 -5.49 2.68
N ALA A 224 7.95 -5.67 3.61
CA ALA A 224 9.11 -4.81 3.77
C ALA A 224 10.36 -5.46 3.18
N GLY A 225 10.82 -4.95 2.05
CA GLY A 225 11.94 -5.54 1.30
C GLY A 225 13.29 -5.33 1.95
N ARG A 226 13.55 -4.13 2.48
CA ARG A 226 14.83 -3.81 3.13
C ARG A 226 15.08 -4.68 4.36
N GLU A 227 14.08 -4.83 5.22
CA GLU A 227 14.16 -5.59 6.46
C GLU A 227 13.72 -7.04 6.30
N LYS A 228 13.24 -7.41 5.11
CA LYS A 228 12.76 -8.77 4.79
C LYS A 228 11.77 -9.29 5.81
N ARG A 229 10.73 -8.51 6.04
CA ARG A 229 9.63 -8.82 6.94
C ARG A 229 8.30 -8.83 6.20
N ILE A 230 7.47 -9.80 6.55
CA ILE A 230 6.07 -9.87 6.13
C ILE A 230 5.21 -9.88 7.38
N TYR A 231 4.14 -9.12 7.36
CA TYR A 231 3.09 -9.20 8.34
C TYR A 231 1.74 -9.08 7.66
N ALA A 232 0.70 -9.53 8.33
CA ALA A 232 -0.64 -9.58 7.78
C ALA A 232 -1.67 -9.05 8.78
N VAL A 233 -2.71 -8.46 8.24
CA VAL A 233 -3.95 -8.17 8.94
C VAL A 233 -5.04 -8.97 8.23
N PRO A 234 -5.46 -10.12 8.79
CA PRO A 234 -6.52 -10.95 8.22
C PRO A 234 -7.85 -10.18 8.16
N PRO A 235 -8.82 -10.66 7.37
CA PRO A 235 -10.16 -10.09 7.35
C PRO A 235 -10.76 -9.93 8.75
N TYR A 236 -11.49 -8.85 8.94
CA TYR A 236 -12.22 -8.52 10.19
C TYR A 236 -11.35 -8.45 11.45
N THR A 237 -10.08 -8.11 11.28
CA THR A 237 -9.16 -7.89 12.41
C THR A 237 -9.31 -6.48 12.97
N LYS A 238 -9.30 -6.38 14.30
CA LYS A 238 -9.30 -5.08 14.99
C LYS A 238 -7.96 -4.38 14.78
N VAL A 239 -8.01 -3.16 14.23
CA VAL A 239 -6.84 -2.29 14.03
C VAL A 239 -7.19 -0.93 14.59
N GLU A 240 -6.38 -0.40 15.47
CA GLU A 240 -6.60 0.88 16.13
C GLU A 240 -5.35 1.73 16.07
N SER A 241 -5.53 3.02 15.83
CA SER A 241 -4.44 3.98 15.93
C SER A 241 -4.08 4.23 17.39
N LEU A 242 -2.81 4.48 17.65
CA LEU A 242 -2.39 4.97 18.96
C LEU A 242 -2.88 6.41 19.13
N GLY A 243 -3.56 6.65 20.23
CA GLY A 243 -4.09 7.95 20.59
C GLY A 243 -4.08 8.13 22.10
N PHE A 244 -4.39 9.34 22.53
CA PHE A 244 -4.52 9.71 23.96
C PHE A 244 -5.94 10.26 24.17
N GLU A 245 -6.47 10.15 25.36
CA GLU A 245 -7.82 10.64 25.70
C GLU A 245 -7.93 12.15 25.44
N ASP A 246 -6.89 12.91 25.79
CA ASP A 246 -6.80 14.36 25.62
C ASP A 246 -6.36 14.77 24.19
N HIS A 247 -5.75 13.86 23.46
CA HIS A 247 -5.34 14.04 22.06
C HIS A 247 -5.74 12.82 21.22
N PRO A 248 -7.04 12.67 20.93
CA PRO A 248 -7.52 11.52 20.18
C PRO A 248 -6.97 11.52 18.75
N PHE A 249 -6.90 10.34 18.16
CA PHE A 249 -6.59 10.21 16.76
C PHE A 249 -7.73 10.80 15.91
N GLU A 250 -7.40 11.82 15.14
CA GLU A 250 -8.36 12.45 14.24
C GLU A 250 -8.04 12.09 12.79
N VAL A 251 -9.07 11.67 12.07
CA VAL A 251 -8.97 11.44 10.62
C VAL A 251 -8.81 12.79 9.92
N GLN A 252 -7.91 12.85 8.95
CA GLN A 252 -7.72 14.04 8.13
C GLN A 252 -9.02 14.41 7.40
N LYS A 253 -9.38 15.68 7.45
CA LYS A 253 -10.56 16.24 6.74
C LYS A 253 -10.13 17.44 5.91
N TRP A 254 -10.86 17.67 4.84
CA TRP A 254 -10.68 18.85 3.98
C TRP A 254 -11.88 19.77 4.08
N SER A 255 -11.64 21.06 4.01
CA SER A 255 -12.70 22.07 3.83
C SER A 255 -13.11 22.22 2.35
N ALA A 256 -12.32 21.68 1.44
CA ALA A 256 -12.54 21.70 0.00
C ALA A 256 -13.25 20.43 -0.47
N ALA A 257 -13.87 20.52 -1.66
CA ALA A 257 -14.43 19.39 -2.38
C ALA A 257 -13.56 19.07 -3.61
N CYS A 258 -13.63 17.84 -4.09
CA CYS A 258 -13.03 17.47 -5.37
C CYS A 258 -13.67 18.30 -6.51
N ALA A 259 -12.83 19.00 -7.28
CA ALA A 259 -13.30 19.83 -8.39
C ALA A 259 -13.92 19.02 -9.55
N LEU A 260 -13.62 17.71 -9.62
CA LEU A 260 -14.11 16.82 -10.67
C LEU A 260 -15.41 16.11 -10.30
N CYS A 261 -15.50 15.52 -9.11
CA CYS A 261 -16.65 14.70 -8.71
C CYS A 261 -17.44 15.25 -7.50
N GLY A 262 -17.00 16.37 -6.91
CA GLY A 262 -17.66 16.99 -5.76
C GLY A 262 -17.51 16.25 -4.43
N SER A 263 -16.67 15.21 -4.34
CA SER A 263 -16.45 14.47 -3.09
C SER A 263 -15.77 15.33 -2.03
N THR A 264 -16.26 15.26 -0.79
CA THR A 264 -15.69 15.88 0.41
C THR A 264 -15.11 14.85 1.39
N GLU A 265 -15.30 13.55 1.10
CA GLU A 265 -14.98 12.44 2.00
C GLU A 265 -13.77 11.62 1.53
N SER A 266 -13.31 11.82 0.28
CA SER A 266 -12.13 11.18 -0.27
C SER A 266 -10.87 11.97 0.08
N PHE A 267 -9.73 11.31 0.03
CA PHE A 267 -8.45 12.01 0.11
C PHE A 267 -8.25 12.90 -1.11
N LEU A 268 -7.91 14.15 -0.88
CA LEU A 268 -7.75 15.15 -1.92
C LEU A 268 -6.27 15.52 -2.09
N ASP A 269 -5.81 15.50 -3.33
CA ASP A 269 -4.55 16.10 -3.74
C ASP A 269 -4.78 17.53 -4.20
N GLU A 270 -3.86 18.43 -3.85
CA GLU A 270 -3.84 19.79 -4.37
C GLU A 270 -2.99 19.82 -5.64
N ILE A 271 -3.54 20.28 -6.73
CA ILE A 271 -2.84 20.44 -8.01
C ILE A 271 -2.82 21.90 -8.45
N ILE A 272 -1.75 22.29 -9.14
CA ILE A 272 -1.61 23.60 -9.78
C ILE A 272 -2.06 23.47 -11.22
N THR A 273 -3.03 24.28 -11.64
CA THR A 273 -3.69 24.17 -12.94
C THR A 273 -3.17 25.10 -14.02
N ASP A 274 -2.45 26.15 -13.63
CA ASP A 274 -1.90 27.14 -14.55
C ASP A 274 -0.58 27.75 -14.07
N ASP A 275 0.06 28.50 -14.94
CA ASP A 275 1.33 29.21 -14.63
C ASP A 275 1.18 30.36 -13.62
N GLN A 276 -0.04 30.73 -13.27
CA GLN A 276 -0.34 31.74 -12.26
C GLN A 276 -0.45 31.14 -10.85
N GLY A 277 -0.34 29.81 -10.74
CA GLY A 277 -0.39 29.11 -9.47
C GLY A 277 -1.82 28.85 -8.96
N THR A 278 -2.82 28.86 -9.83
CA THR A 278 -4.19 28.51 -9.46
C THR A 278 -4.24 27.07 -8.96
N ARG A 279 -4.83 26.88 -7.78
CA ARG A 279 -4.87 25.59 -7.09
C ARG A 279 -6.28 25.03 -7.11
N MET A 280 -6.37 23.72 -7.31
CA MET A 280 -7.62 22.98 -7.16
C MET A 280 -7.37 21.67 -6.43
N HIS A 281 -8.42 21.13 -5.81
CA HIS A 281 -8.36 19.84 -5.13
C HIS A 281 -9.05 18.79 -6.00
N VAL A 282 -8.41 17.62 -6.12
CA VAL A 282 -8.95 16.46 -6.85
C VAL A 282 -8.77 15.20 -6.02
N CYS A 283 -9.64 14.19 -6.21
CA CYS A 283 -9.42 12.90 -5.54
C CYS A 283 -8.08 12.30 -5.97
N SER A 284 -7.32 11.77 -5.01
CA SER A 284 -6.11 11.00 -5.34
C SER A 284 -6.44 9.62 -5.91
N ASP A 285 -7.62 9.07 -5.60
CA ASP A 285 -8.14 7.84 -6.18
C ASP A 285 -8.91 8.15 -7.47
N SER A 286 -8.26 7.89 -8.61
CA SER A 286 -8.82 8.20 -9.93
C SER A 286 -9.99 7.30 -10.30
N ASP A 287 -10.00 6.03 -9.90
CA ASP A 287 -11.10 5.09 -10.14
C ASP A 287 -12.36 5.54 -9.42
N TYR A 288 -12.26 5.80 -8.13
CA TYR A 288 -13.34 6.34 -7.30
C TYR A 288 -13.88 7.66 -7.87
N CYS A 289 -12.99 8.56 -8.28
CA CYS A 289 -13.39 9.83 -8.85
C CYS A 289 -14.20 9.66 -10.14
N GLN A 290 -13.78 8.76 -11.03
CA GLN A 290 -14.47 8.46 -12.27
C GLN A 290 -15.83 7.79 -12.04
N GLU A 291 -15.92 6.83 -11.10
CA GLU A 291 -17.18 6.21 -10.73
C GLU A 291 -18.21 7.26 -10.27
N ARG A 292 -17.82 8.17 -9.40
CA ARG A 292 -18.69 9.25 -8.92
C ARG A 292 -19.11 10.24 -9.99
N GLN A 293 -18.23 10.57 -10.93
CA GLN A 293 -18.59 11.42 -12.08
C GLN A 293 -19.65 10.74 -12.95
N ALA A 294 -19.50 9.43 -13.20
CA ALA A 294 -20.47 8.67 -13.98
C ALA A 294 -21.84 8.56 -13.27
N GLU A 295 -21.86 8.39 -11.96
CA GLU A 295 -23.09 8.39 -11.16
C GLU A 295 -23.79 9.76 -11.18
N GLY A 296 -23.04 10.85 -11.07
CA GLY A 296 -23.57 12.22 -11.15
C GLY A 296 -24.15 12.57 -12.52
N ALA A 297 -23.53 12.09 -13.59
CA ALA A 297 -24.03 12.29 -14.95
C ALA A 297 -25.36 11.53 -15.21
N SER A 298 -25.47 10.29 -14.71
CA SER A 298 -26.70 9.49 -14.86
C SER A 298 -27.91 10.03 -14.05
N GLY A 299 -27.61 10.72 -12.94
CA GLY A 299 -28.64 11.38 -12.12
C GLY A 299 -29.25 12.62 -12.76
N GLN A 300 -28.56 13.29 -13.67
CA GLN A 300 -29.07 14.49 -14.37
C GLN A 300 -29.95 14.16 -15.59
N GLU A 301 -29.76 13.02 -16.23
CA GLU A 301 -30.61 12.62 -17.39
C GLU A 301 -32.03 12.20 -16.98
N ASN A 302 -32.26 11.75 -15.75
CA ASN A 302 -33.58 11.33 -15.28
C ASN A 302 -34.49 12.47 -14.80
N THR A 303 -33.98 13.68 -14.65
CA THR A 303 -34.82 14.84 -14.23
C THR A 303 -35.29 15.70 -15.39
N GLY A 304 -34.88 15.41 -16.62
CA GLY A 304 -35.24 16.19 -17.82
C GLY A 304 -36.47 15.69 -18.62
N SER A 305 -37.16 14.63 -18.18
CA SER A 305 -38.28 14.02 -18.94
C SER A 305 -39.62 14.05 -18.21
N GLN A 306 -39.92 15.14 -17.50
CA GLN A 306 -41.29 15.44 -17.03
C GLN A 306 -41.58 16.95 -17.16
N SER A 307 -41.95 17.35 -18.32
CA SER A 307 -42.72 18.58 -18.56
C SER A 307 -43.52 18.46 -19.87
#